data_27fb516bfd3b340177a4f3120e63e346
#
_entry.id   27fb516bfd3b340177a4f3120e63e346
#
_cell.length_a   1.000
_cell.length_b   1.000
_cell.length_c   1.000
_cell.angle_alpha   90.00
_cell.angle_beta   90.00
_cell.angle_gamma   90.00
#
_symmetry.space_group_name_H-M   'P 1'
#
loop_
_entity.id
_entity.type
_entity.pdbx_description
1 polymer ?
#
loop_
_entity_poly.entity_id
_entity_poly.type
_entity_poly.pdbx_seq_one_letter_code
_entity_poly.pdbx_strand_id
1 'polypeptide(L)'
;MKRIISYLLLLSFALAFTACREKEPQPTVAQMRGVFYAGASEVEEIIEIVPGKSKTVDLQAYADQVSDLVLNLTLKVDAEGAAAYNSAHGTNYEPCPGSALEFTTNKVLMPRYGKQSTSAKLKITTSGMEEDVVYVVPVTIDEVIGTDNWERSASPYAYILVKRAYVAPDAGTGTKNDPYNIYSTADLLKMSELLVPQTKIYFRLMADIDMAGIDWVPLNFASPYENLIDFDGNGHTIDNFTSTFANYPSFFGVLYGNCHDVTFTNAVIESAVGGATGIIASYCGTTNLPGEAHRVHVQGRVTSVGGNKNGTGGLFGRIWGANITACSADVEIESGEDYVGGLFGYDTGASTISDCWTKGSVKAGSKVGGIGGGFIKADSEMYNCFSLMKVEGSFQYAGILGHANLDQKNANDTNTPNNRVEGCIAWNESISSTATDGAEHYSSGVIVGFTATQNYLVNCFRKAGIDFSECEKNAELGYVVTNQGNTGPGAPLVHGTNTYDFAYHGLAASADATVTSLARSLGWSDTVWDFSTPIPTLKAGTGGSGDENVNAGGQLPDYPEHDFFN
;
A
#
# COMPACT_ATOMS: atom_id res chain seq x y z
N MET A 1 62.71 -32.67 16.84
CA MET A 1 61.60 -31.94 17.52
C MET A 1 60.21 -32.48 17.19
N LYS A 2 59.89 -32.94 15.97
CA LYS A 2 58.52 -33.45 15.63
C LYS A 2 58.11 -34.79 16.28
N ARG A 3 59.06 -35.63 16.72
CA ARG A 3 58.78 -36.92 17.38
C ARG A 3 58.52 -36.82 18.90
N ILE A 4 58.99 -35.77 19.54
CA ILE A 4 58.80 -35.58 20.99
C ILE A 4 57.42 -34.98 21.29
N ILE A 5 56.89 -34.19 20.36
CA ILE A 5 55.55 -33.59 20.48
C ILE A 5 54.45 -34.65 20.31
N SER A 6 54.66 -35.66 19.44
CA SER A 6 53.69 -36.77 19.27
C SER A 6 53.59 -37.67 20.51
N TYR A 7 54.65 -37.86 21.26
CA TYR A 7 54.60 -38.66 22.50
C TYR A 7 54.00 -37.92 23.67
N LEU A 8 54.17 -36.60 23.73
CA LEU A 8 53.50 -35.79 24.74
C LEU A 8 51.99 -35.64 24.51
N LEU A 9 51.53 -35.59 23.25
CA LEU A 9 50.11 -35.61 22.92
C LEU A 9 49.43 -36.98 23.18
N LEU A 10 50.17 -38.09 22.96
CA LEU A 10 49.70 -39.44 23.27
C LEU A 10 49.66 -39.70 24.78
N LEU A 11 50.58 -39.15 25.57
CA LEU A 11 50.56 -39.23 27.01
C LEU A 11 49.45 -38.39 27.62
N SER A 12 49.15 -37.22 27.08
CA SER A 12 48.04 -36.40 27.53
C SER A 12 46.67 -37.04 27.18
N PHE A 13 46.56 -37.77 26.08
CA PHE A 13 45.36 -38.52 25.72
C PHE A 13 45.20 -39.80 26.58
N ALA A 14 46.28 -40.46 26.96
CA ALA A 14 46.22 -41.64 27.87
C ALA A 14 45.89 -41.22 29.30
N LEU A 15 46.38 -40.07 29.79
CA LEU A 15 46.01 -39.52 31.10
C LEU A 15 44.57 -39.02 31.16
N ALA A 16 43.98 -38.63 30.03
CA ALA A 16 42.58 -38.24 29.96
C ALA A 16 41.61 -39.47 30.06
N PHE A 17 42.10 -40.66 29.71
CA PHE A 17 41.29 -41.90 29.85
C PHE A 17 41.44 -42.61 31.19
N THR A 18 42.41 -42.24 32.02
CA THR A 18 42.60 -42.77 33.36
C THR A 18 42.16 -41.83 34.46
N ALA A 19 41.68 -40.63 34.13
CA ALA A 19 40.94 -39.82 35.08
C ALA A 19 39.71 -40.59 35.52
N CYS A 20 39.76 -41.09 36.73
CA CYS A 20 38.73 -41.85 37.42
C CYS A 20 37.35 -41.41 36.97
N ARG A 21 36.53 -42.35 36.60
CA ARG A 21 35.10 -42.28 36.79
C ARG A 21 34.88 -42.24 38.32
N GLU A 22 35.12 -41.10 38.96
CA GLU A 22 34.49 -40.81 40.20
C GLU A 22 32.99 -40.88 39.90
N LYS A 23 32.29 -41.85 40.46
CA LYS A 23 30.86 -41.84 40.52
C LYS A 23 30.51 -40.48 41.11
N GLU A 24 29.95 -39.57 40.30
CA GLU A 24 29.33 -38.38 40.85
C GLU A 24 28.45 -38.87 42.00
N PRO A 25 28.57 -38.28 43.18
CA PRO A 25 27.73 -38.69 44.33
C PRO A 25 26.28 -38.57 43.87
N GLN A 26 25.58 -39.72 43.89
CA GLN A 26 24.15 -39.73 43.56
C GLN A 26 23.44 -38.82 44.56
N PRO A 27 22.74 -37.78 44.15
CA PRO A 27 22.01 -36.96 45.09
C PRO A 27 20.91 -37.79 45.75
N THR A 28 20.64 -37.53 46.98
CA THR A 28 19.51 -38.11 47.70
C THR A 28 18.16 -37.74 47.07
N VAL A 29 18.10 -36.60 46.42
CA VAL A 29 16.96 -36.11 45.64
C VAL A 29 17.48 -35.48 44.36
N ALA A 30 17.01 -35.93 43.20
CA ALA A 30 17.36 -35.37 41.88
C ALA A 30 16.19 -34.51 41.36
N GLN A 31 16.52 -33.47 40.62
CA GLN A 31 15.50 -32.58 40.11
C GLN A 31 15.29 -32.77 38.59
N MET A 32 14.03 -32.88 38.18
CA MET A 32 13.63 -32.74 36.79
C MET A 32 13.64 -31.28 36.44
N ARG A 33 14.46 -30.91 35.48
CA ARG A 33 14.65 -29.54 35.04
C ARG A 33 13.43 -28.98 34.33
N GLY A 34 12.63 -29.85 33.71
CA GLY A 34 11.39 -29.47 33.04
C GLY A 34 11.19 -30.16 31.69
N VAL A 35 10.24 -29.67 30.92
CA VAL A 35 9.93 -30.09 29.56
C VAL A 35 10.45 -29.04 28.58
N PHE A 36 10.98 -29.48 27.46
CA PHE A 36 11.48 -28.60 26.43
C PHE A 36 10.84 -28.93 25.08
N TYR A 37 10.53 -27.89 24.32
CA TYR A 37 10.12 -27.93 22.93
C TYR A 37 11.21 -27.27 22.08
N ALA A 38 11.60 -27.89 20.96
CA ALA A 38 12.67 -27.40 20.09
C ALA A 38 13.99 -27.04 20.83
N GLY A 39 14.29 -27.76 21.92
CA GLY A 39 15.51 -27.56 22.70
C GLY A 39 15.44 -26.43 23.75
N ALA A 40 14.32 -25.76 23.89
CA ALA A 40 14.09 -24.67 24.85
C ALA A 40 12.82 -24.89 25.67
N SER A 41 12.74 -24.28 26.87
CA SER A 41 11.51 -24.24 27.65
C SER A 41 10.49 -23.26 27.07
N GLU A 42 10.94 -22.27 26.32
CA GLU A 42 10.11 -21.25 25.67
C GLU A 42 10.61 -21.00 24.26
N VAL A 43 9.67 -20.89 23.31
CA VAL A 43 9.91 -20.49 21.93
C VAL A 43 8.92 -19.37 21.61
N GLU A 44 9.43 -18.22 21.23
CA GLU A 44 8.62 -17.01 20.98
C GLU A 44 7.79 -17.10 19.68
N GLU A 45 8.09 -18.07 18.81
CA GLU A 45 7.38 -18.27 17.55
C GLU A 45 5.94 -18.74 17.79
N ILE A 46 4.96 -18.02 17.22
CA ILE A 46 3.56 -18.43 17.24
C ILE A 46 3.32 -19.38 16.07
N ILE A 47 2.92 -20.61 16.38
CA ILE A 47 2.59 -21.63 15.37
C ILE A 47 1.18 -21.36 14.84
N GLU A 48 1.05 -20.97 13.57
CA GLU A 48 -0.23 -20.87 12.91
C GLU A 48 -0.70 -22.21 12.37
N ILE A 49 -1.95 -22.60 12.68
CA ILE A 49 -2.55 -23.86 12.26
C ILE A 49 -3.78 -23.59 11.42
N VAL A 50 -3.74 -23.99 10.16
CA VAL A 50 -4.87 -23.87 9.22
C VAL A 50 -6.03 -24.77 9.67
N PRO A 51 -7.30 -24.28 9.68
CA PRO A 51 -8.48 -25.09 9.97
C PRO A 51 -8.50 -26.41 9.17
N GLY A 52 -8.80 -27.50 9.87
CA GLY A 52 -8.78 -28.85 9.28
C GLY A 52 -7.40 -29.48 9.13
N LYS A 53 -6.32 -28.76 9.45
CA LYS A 53 -4.95 -29.29 9.53
C LYS A 53 -4.52 -29.48 10.98
N SER A 54 -3.36 -30.06 11.17
CA SER A 54 -2.75 -30.25 12.49
C SER A 54 -1.24 -30.06 12.45
N LYS A 55 -0.68 -29.64 13.56
CA LYS A 55 0.78 -29.58 13.79
C LYS A 55 1.12 -30.59 14.87
N THR A 56 2.15 -31.41 14.66
CA THR A 56 2.71 -32.28 15.69
C THR A 56 4.03 -31.68 16.17
N VAL A 57 4.16 -31.55 17.48
CA VAL A 57 5.37 -31.03 18.13
C VAL A 57 6.04 -32.14 18.95
N ASP A 58 7.35 -32.15 18.95
CA ASP A 58 8.17 -33.07 19.71
C ASP A 58 8.59 -32.41 21.03
N LEU A 59 8.39 -33.12 22.15
CA LEU A 59 8.63 -32.63 23.49
C LEU A 59 9.56 -33.62 24.22
N GLN A 60 10.52 -33.12 24.98
CA GLN A 60 11.45 -33.93 25.73
C GLN A 60 11.55 -33.41 27.16
N ALA A 61 11.64 -34.33 28.11
CA ALA A 61 11.94 -34.00 29.49
C ALA A 61 13.45 -33.92 29.74
N TYR A 62 13.86 -32.99 30.58
CA TYR A 62 15.25 -32.75 30.95
C TYR A 62 15.44 -32.83 32.46
N ALA A 63 16.57 -33.37 32.89
CA ALA A 63 17.02 -33.41 34.26
C ALA A 63 18.35 -32.64 34.40
N ASP A 64 18.54 -31.98 35.54
CA ASP A 64 19.81 -31.33 35.90
C ASP A 64 20.90 -32.32 36.28
N GLN A 65 20.50 -33.50 36.73
CA GLN A 65 21.38 -34.58 37.16
C GLN A 65 21.09 -35.88 36.40
N VAL A 66 22.01 -36.83 36.45
CA VAL A 66 21.86 -38.16 35.85
C VAL A 66 21.40 -39.16 36.89
N SER A 67 20.56 -40.10 36.49
CA SER A 67 20.19 -41.27 37.29
C SER A 67 20.94 -42.51 36.85
N ASP A 68 21.24 -43.42 37.78
CA ASP A 68 21.73 -44.75 37.48
C ASP A 68 20.61 -45.74 37.13
N LEU A 69 19.35 -45.26 37.14
CA LEU A 69 18.15 -45.99 36.73
C LEU A 69 17.63 -45.44 35.39
N VAL A 70 16.88 -46.27 34.71
CA VAL A 70 16.03 -45.85 33.61
C VAL A 70 14.72 -45.31 34.24
N LEU A 71 14.36 -44.08 33.88
CA LEU A 71 13.15 -43.46 34.39
C LEU A 71 12.06 -43.42 33.31
N ASN A 72 10.85 -43.75 33.67
CA ASN A 72 9.68 -43.57 32.82
C ASN A 72 8.93 -42.32 33.31
N LEU A 73 8.66 -41.40 32.35
CA LEU A 73 8.02 -40.13 32.62
C LEU A 73 6.72 -40.05 31.83
N THR A 74 5.72 -39.46 32.44
CA THR A 74 4.48 -39.11 31.76
C THR A 74 4.40 -37.58 31.64
N LEU A 75 4.14 -37.05 30.43
CA LEU A 75 3.92 -35.63 30.19
C LEU A 75 2.42 -35.33 30.13
N LYS A 76 2.03 -34.14 30.59
CA LYS A 76 0.68 -33.61 30.47
C LYS A 76 0.67 -32.16 30.01
N VAL A 77 -0.42 -31.74 29.38
CA VAL A 77 -0.77 -30.32 29.28
C VAL A 77 -1.39 -29.89 30.60
N ASP A 78 -0.96 -28.74 31.10
CA ASP A 78 -1.44 -28.19 32.37
C ASP A 78 -1.84 -26.73 32.18
N ALA A 79 -3.13 -26.49 32.00
CA ALA A 79 -3.67 -25.15 31.68
C ALA A 79 -3.34 -24.11 32.78
N GLU A 80 -3.08 -24.52 34.01
CA GLU A 80 -2.68 -23.62 35.13
C GLU A 80 -1.34 -22.92 34.82
N GLY A 81 -0.49 -23.50 33.97
CA GLY A 81 0.76 -22.89 33.52
C GLY A 81 0.60 -21.64 32.69
N ALA A 82 -0.58 -21.41 32.07
CA ALA A 82 -0.85 -20.23 31.28
C ALA A 82 -0.75 -18.92 32.06
N ALA A 83 -1.24 -18.92 33.30
CA ALA A 83 -1.15 -17.76 34.20
C ALA A 83 0.31 -17.39 34.54
N ALA A 84 1.18 -18.39 34.69
CA ALA A 84 2.60 -18.18 34.94
C ALA A 84 3.30 -17.57 33.71
N TYR A 85 2.99 -18.05 32.51
CA TYR A 85 3.48 -17.48 31.26
C TYR A 85 3.06 -16.01 31.10
N ASN A 86 1.76 -15.72 31.23
CA ASN A 86 1.23 -14.37 31.10
C ASN A 86 1.86 -13.38 32.09
N SER A 87 2.03 -13.83 33.35
CA SER A 87 2.68 -13.01 34.38
C SER A 87 4.14 -12.68 34.05
N ALA A 88 4.87 -13.63 33.46
CA ALA A 88 6.28 -13.46 33.13
C ALA A 88 6.47 -12.55 31.91
N HIS A 89 5.55 -12.56 30.94
CA HIS A 89 5.67 -11.87 29.66
C HIS A 89 4.77 -10.62 29.53
N GLY A 90 3.92 -10.35 30.52
CA GLY A 90 2.98 -9.22 30.45
C GLY A 90 1.88 -9.41 29.39
N THR A 91 1.57 -10.67 29.06
CA THR A 91 0.55 -11.05 28.06
C THR A 91 -0.76 -11.44 28.73
N ASN A 92 -1.79 -11.67 27.93
CA ASN A 92 -3.10 -12.17 28.39
C ASN A 92 -3.59 -13.30 27.47
N TYR A 93 -2.70 -14.23 27.12
CA TYR A 93 -3.05 -15.36 26.27
C TYR A 93 -3.91 -16.38 27.00
N GLU A 94 -4.88 -16.94 26.30
CA GLU A 94 -5.74 -18.00 26.85
C GLU A 94 -5.04 -19.37 26.83
N PRO A 95 -5.36 -20.28 27.77
CA PRO A 95 -4.92 -21.65 27.65
C PRO A 95 -5.59 -22.31 26.43
N CYS A 96 -4.81 -23.06 25.66
CA CYS A 96 -5.33 -23.74 24.48
C CYS A 96 -6.45 -24.71 24.84
N PRO A 97 -7.59 -24.72 24.11
CA PRO A 97 -8.69 -25.64 24.36
C PRO A 97 -8.23 -27.09 24.35
N GLY A 98 -8.68 -27.87 25.38
CA GLY A 98 -8.31 -29.28 25.47
C GLY A 98 -8.75 -30.12 24.28
N SER A 99 -9.83 -29.70 23.58
CA SER A 99 -10.29 -30.34 22.34
C SER A 99 -9.33 -30.19 21.16
N ALA A 100 -8.41 -29.23 21.24
CA ALA A 100 -7.37 -29.00 20.23
C ALA A 100 -6.14 -29.89 20.44
N LEU A 101 -5.98 -30.53 21.61
CA LEU A 101 -4.74 -31.13 22.07
C LEU A 101 -4.88 -32.64 22.22
N GLU A 102 -3.98 -33.38 21.56
CA GLU A 102 -3.95 -34.84 21.64
C GLU A 102 -2.49 -35.33 21.73
N PHE A 103 -2.15 -35.94 22.85
CA PHE A 103 -0.89 -36.68 22.92
C PHE A 103 -1.01 -37.99 22.12
N THR A 104 -0.29 -38.12 21.05
CA THR A 104 -0.12 -39.41 20.36
C THR A 104 0.90 -40.29 21.09
N THR A 105 1.81 -39.69 21.85
CA THR A 105 2.75 -40.35 22.75
C THR A 105 3.10 -39.36 23.86
N ASN A 106 2.71 -39.66 25.08
CA ASN A 106 3.01 -38.84 26.27
C ASN A 106 3.95 -39.53 27.25
N LYS A 107 4.24 -40.83 27.08
CA LYS A 107 5.19 -41.58 27.89
C LYS A 107 6.56 -41.54 27.24
N VAL A 108 7.55 -41.08 27.98
CA VAL A 108 8.93 -40.93 27.52
C VAL A 108 9.88 -41.62 28.48
N LEU A 109 11.00 -42.06 27.96
CA LEU A 109 12.01 -42.79 28.70
C LEU A 109 13.27 -41.92 28.81
N MET A 110 13.74 -41.67 30.01
CA MET A 110 15.05 -41.10 30.27
C MET A 110 16.05 -42.21 30.46
N PRO A 111 17.04 -42.33 29.59
CA PRO A 111 18.00 -43.46 29.66
C PRO A 111 18.88 -43.33 30.89
N ARG A 112 19.42 -44.46 31.33
CA ARG A 112 20.43 -44.51 32.39
C ARG A 112 21.61 -43.60 32.05
N TYR A 113 22.00 -42.76 32.99
CA TYR A 113 23.02 -41.70 32.83
C TYR A 113 22.69 -40.65 31.76
N GLY A 114 21.45 -40.58 31.29
CA GLY A 114 20.96 -39.51 30.40
C GLY A 114 20.37 -38.32 31.17
N LYS A 115 20.45 -37.14 30.55
CA LYS A 115 19.80 -35.91 31.05
C LYS A 115 18.61 -35.49 30.16
N GLN A 116 18.33 -36.27 29.14
CA GLN A 116 17.27 -35.97 28.15
C GLN A 116 16.50 -37.26 27.85
N SER A 117 15.19 -37.15 27.82
CA SER A 117 14.31 -38.27 27.49
C SER A 117 14.16 -38.51 25.98
N THR A 118 13.55 -39.64 25.63
CA THR A 118 12.94 -39.81 24.30
C THR A 118 11.84 -38.75 24.08
N SER A 119 11.39 -38.56 22.85
CA SER A 119 10.39 -37.55 22.50
C SER A 119 8.96 -38.03 22.75
N ALA A 120 8.17 -37.20 23.42
CA ALA A 120 6.71 -37.25 23.38
C ALA A 120 6.22 -36.49 22.12
N LYS A 121 5.03 -36.85 21.65
CA LYS A 121 4.40 -36.20 20.49
C LYS A 121 3.04 -35.66 20.87
N LEU A 122 2.91 -34.31 20.78
CA LEU A 122 1.67 -33.61 20.97
C LEU A 122 1.15 -33.13 19.62
N LYS A 123 0.00 -33.62 19.22
CA LYS A 123 -0.73 -33.15 18.05
C LYS A 123 -1.63 -32.01 18.46
N ILE A 124 -1.56 -30.89 17.73
CA ILE A 124 -2.36 -29.69 17.95
C ILE A 124 -3.24 -29.46 16.72
N THR A 125 -4.52 -29.26 16.93
CA THR A 125 -5.53 -28.94 15.91
C THR A 125 -6.14 -27.57 16.20
N THR A 126 -7.09 -27.13 15.41
CA THR A 126 -7.83 -25.86 15.64
C THR A 126 -9.18 -26.05 16.32
N SER A 127 -9.45 -27.25 16.86
CA SER A 127 -10.75 -27.56 17.49
C SER A 127 -11.00 -26.71 18.73
N GLY A 128 -12.07 -25.89 18.71
CA GLY A 128 -12.43 -25.01 19.82
C GLY A 128 -11.58 -23.74 19.94
N MET A 129 -10.66 -23.50 18.99
CA MET A 129 -9.91 -22.24 18.92
C MET A 129 -10.71 -21.17 18.17
N GLU A 130 -10.73 -19.97 18.70
CA GLU A 130 -11.30 -18.79 18.04
C GLU A 130 -10.30 -18.17 17.06
N GLU A 131 -10.80 -17.41 16.11
CA GLU A 131 -9.98 -16.63 15.17
C GLU A 131 -9.23 -15.51 15.90
N ASP A 132 -8.02 -15.21 15.44
CA ASP A 132 -7.14 -14.14 15.94
C ASP A 132 -6.77 -14.20 17.43
N VAL A 133 -7.11 -15.29 18.12
CA VAL A 133 -6.71 -15.52 19.50
C VAL A 133 -5.42 -16.32 19.56
N VAL A 134 -4.44 -15.80 20.29
CA VAL A 134 -3.20 -16.53 20.60
C VAL A 134 -3.41 -17.35 21.86
N TYR A 135 -3.16 -18.64 21.76
CA TYR A 135 -3.26 -19.59 22.85
C TYR A 135 -1.88 -20.04 23.32
N VAL A 136 -1.74 -20.27 24.61
CA VAL A 136 -0.56 -20.90 25.18
C VAL A 136 -0.85 -22.36 25.56
N VAL A 137 0.08 -23.25 25.22
CA VAL A 137 0.04 -24.67 25.55
C VAL A 137 1.17 -24.97 26.55
N PRO A 138 0.90 -24.96 27.88
CA PRO A 138 1.91 -25.31 28.86
C PRO A 138 2.00 -26.82 28.99
N VAL A 139 3.18 -27.40 28.82
CA VAL A 139 3.42 -28.84 28.99
C VAL A 139 4.39 -29.08 30.12
N THR A 140 4.04 -30.00 31.02
CA THR A 140 4.87 -30.35 32.18
C THR A 140 4.96 -31.86 32.36
N ILE A 141 5.81 -32.28 33.31
CA ILE A 141 5.91 -33.68 33.75
C ILE A 141 4.78 -33.93 34.75
N ASP A 142 3.95 -34.90 34.46
CA ASP A 142 2.90 -35.35 35.34
C ASP A 142 3.41 -36.32 36.42
N GLU A 143 4.11 -37.36 35.95
CA GLU A 143 4.57 -38.46 36.82
C GLU A 143 5.99 -38.91 36.43
N VAL A 144 6.77 -39.31 37.42
CA VAL A 144 8.04 -39.97 37.25
C VAL A 144 7.95 -41.35 37.91
N ILE A 145 8.10 -42.41 37.14
CA ILE A 145 8.03 -43.80 37.59
C ILE A 145 9.46 -44.39 37.60
N GLY A 146 9.82 -45.02 38.71
CA GLY A 146 11.09 -45.71 38.84
C GLY A 146 11.90 -45.32 40.08
N THR A 147 11.56 -44.22 40.72
CA THR A 147 12.17 -43.77 41.98
C THR A 147 11.36 -42.67 42.66
N ASP A 148 11.43 -42.60 43.97
CA ASP A 148 10.81 -41.57 44.80
C ASP A 148 11.73 -40.35 45.01
N ASN A 149 12.93 -40.36 44.40
CA ASN A 149 13.97 -39.38 44.67
C ASN A 149 14.05 -38.27 43.59
N TRP A 150 12.91 -37.91 42.97
CA TRP A 150 12.86 -36.88 41.94
C TRP A 150 11.86 -35.80 42.29
N GLU A 151 12.29 -34.56 42.24
CA GLU A 151 11.46 -33.38 42.42
C GLU A 151 11.33 -32.59 41.12
N ARG A 152 10.21 -31.88 40.95
CA ARG A 152 10.04 -30.93 39.86
C ARG A 152 10.88 -29.68 40.10
N SER A 153 11.43 -29.09 39.05
CA SER A 153 12.08 -27.80 39.14
C SER A 153 11.04 -26.67 39.36
N ALA A 154 11.52 -25.50 39.78
CA ALA A 154 10.68 -24.33 39.97
C ALA A 154 10.04 -23.81 38.67
N SER A 155 10.61 -24.15 37.49
CA SER A 155 10.08 -23.79 36.19
C SER A 155 9.85 -25.03 35.33
N PRO A 156 8.76 -25.78 35.53
CA PRO A 156 8.60 -27.14 35.01
C PRO A 156 8.00 -27.20 33.59
N TYR A 157 7.65 -26.07 32.97
CA TYR A 157 6.85 -26.03 31.74
C TYR A 157 7.69 -25.84 30.49
N ALA A 158 7.26 -26.48 29.38
CA ALA A 158 7.48 -25.98 28.04
C ALA A 158 6.25 -25.16 27.62
N TYR A 159 6.46 -24.01 27.02
CA TYR A 159 5.38 -23.17 26.51
C TYR A 159 5.43 -23.15 25.00
N ILE A 160 4.29 -23.44 24.35
CA ILE A 160 4.11 -23.42 22.92
C ILE A 160 3.00 -22.43 22.62
N LEU A 161 3.27 -21.44 21.78
CA LEU A 161 2.29 -20.48 21.33
C LEU A 161 1.66 -20.97 20.04
N VAL A 162 0.34 -20.95 19.98
CA VAL A 162 -0.42 -21.39 18.80
C VAL A 162 -1.57 -20.44 18.52
N LYS A 163 -1.90 -20.27 17.26
CA LYS A 163 -3.14 -19.60 16.85
C LYS A 163 -3.78 -20.34 15.68
N ARG A 164 -5.09 -20.19 15.54
CA ARG A 164 -5.82 -20.62 14.35
C ARG A 164 -5.51 -19.64 13.23
N ALA A 165 -4.99 -20.15 12.11
CA ALA A 165 -4.81 -19.33 10.91
C ALA A 165 -6.18 -18.91 10.37
N TYR A 166 -6.29 -17.65 10.00
CA TYR A 166 -7.44 -17.15 9.26
C TYR A 166 -7.49 -17.82 7.87
N VAL A 167 -8.66 -18.23 7.47
CA VAL A 167 -8.95 -18.70 6.11
C VAL A 167 -10.20 -18.01 5.65
N ALA A 168 -10.10 -17.20 4.59
CA ALA A 168 -11.25 -16.53 4.00
C ALA A 168 -12.36 -17.56 3.68
N PRO A 169 -13.62 -17.27 4.00
CA PRO A 169 -14.73 -18.19 3.77
C PRO A 169 -14.88 -18.61 2.31
N ASP A 170 -14.57 -17.70 1.39
CA ASP A 170 -14.58 -17.89 -0.06
C ASP A 170 -13.39 -17.10 -0.63
N ALA A 171 -12.26 -17.78 -0.83
CA ALA A 171 -11.04 -17.12 -1.26
C ALA A 171 -11.04 -16.73 -2.74
N GLY A 172 -11.91 -17.34 -3.57
CA GLY A 172 -11.88 -17.17 -5.02
C GLY A 172 -10.65 -17.81 -5.70
N THR A 173 -10.54 -17.63 -7.00
CA THR A 173 -9.46 -18.18 -7.82
C THR A 173 -8.67 -17.13 -8.60
N GLY A 174 -8.98 -15.84 -8.40
CA GLY A 174 -8.29 -14.72 -9.05
C GLY A 174 -8.67 -14.50 -10.50
N THR A 175 -9.74 -15.13 -10.98
CA THR A 175 -10.28 -14.91 -12.33
C THR A 175 -11.36 -13.82 -12.31
N LYS A 176 -11.71 -13.29 -13.48
CA LYS A 176 -12.79 -12.29 -13.60
C LYS A 176 -14.12 -12.74 -12.98
N ASN A 177 -14.49 -14.00 -13.18
CA ASN A 177 -15.75 -14.56 -12.69
C ASN A 177 -15.69 -15.04 -11.24
N ASP A 178 -14.49 -15.17 -10.70
CA ASP A 178 -14.21 -15.68 -9.37
C ASP A 178 -12.94 -14.97 -8.83
N PRO A 179 -13.03 -13.66 -8.50
CA PRO A 179 -11.88 -12.89 -8.02
C PRO A 179 -11.39 -13.40 -6.67
N TYR A 180 -10.15 -13.13 -6.34
CA TYR A 180 -9.67 -13.32 -4.97
C TYR A 180 -10.42 -12.37 -4.03
N ASN A 181 -11.14 -12.92 -3.08
CA ASN A 181 -11.96 -12.18 -2.12
C ASN A 181 -11.13 -11.77 -0.90
N ILE A 182 -11.12 -10.50 -0.60
CA ILE A 182 -10.36 -9.87 0.49
C ILE A 182 -11.34 -9.48 1.60
N TYR A 183 -11.29 -10.19 2.72
CA TYR A 183 -12.16 -9.97 3.88
C TYR A 183 -11.45 -9.27 5.04
N SER A 184 -10.11 -9.25 5.03
CA SER A 184 -9.31 -8.79 6.16
C SER A 184 -7.97 -8.20 5.73
N THR A 185 -7.31 -7.50 6.65
CA THR A 185 -5.93 -7.02 6.49
C THR A 185 -4.98 -8.18 6.17
N ALA A 186 -5.19 -9.36 6.77
CA ALA A 186 -4.38 -10.55 6.49
C ALA A 186 -4.50 -11.04 5.04
N ASP A 187 -5.70 -10.96 4.43
CA ASP A 187 -5.88 -11.29 3.02
C ASP A 187 -5.22 -10.24 2.12
N LEU A 188 -5.37 -8.96 2.47
CA LEU A 188 -4.76 -7.86 1.72
C LEU A 188 -3.23 -8.02 1.69
N LEU A 189 -2.61 -8.36 2.81
CA LEU A 189 -1.16 -8.59 2.90
C LEU A 189 -0.66 -9.77 2.05
N LYS A 190 -1.53 -10.72 1.73
CA LYS A 190 -1.18 -11.88 0.88
C LYS A 190 -1.31 -11.62 -0.62
N MET A 191 -1.85 -10.48 -1.04
CA MET A 191 -2.07 -10.21 -2.46
C MET A 191 -0.80 -10.38 -3.31
N SER A 192 0.36 -9.97 -2.79
CA SER A 192 1.64 -10.10 -3.51
C SER A 192 2.03 -11.54 -3.83
N GLU A 193 1.62 -12.48 -2.98
CA GLU A 193 1.89 -13.92 -3.16
C GLU A 193 0.98 -14.55 -4.22
N LEU A 194 -0.14 -13.89 -4.56
CA LEU A 194 -1.14 -14.37 -5.51
C LEU A 194 -0.90 -13.83 -6.92
N LEU A 195 0.03 -12.89 -7.10
CA LEU A 195 0.35 -12.33 -8.40
C LEU A 195 1.08 -13.35 -9.27
N VAL A 196 0.65 -13.46 -10.52
CA VAL A 196 1.27 -14.34 -11.52
C VAL A 196 1.72 -13.49 -12.69
N PRO A 197 3.02 -13.48 -13.05
CA PRO A 197 3.54 -12.68 -14.15
C PRO A 197 2.76 -12.90 -15.45
N GLN A 198 2.53 -11.81 -16.19
CA GLN A 198 1.82 -11.81 -17.48
C GLN A 198 0.37 -12.34 -17.43
N THR A 199 -0.21 -12.41 -16.23
CA THR A 199 -1.59 -12.84 -16.02
C THR A 199 -2.37 -11.74 -15.31
N LYS A 200 -3.55 -11.40 -15.82
CA LYS A 200 -4.44 -10.47 -15.12
C LYS A 200 -5.10 -11.19 -13.95
N ILE A 201 -4.83 -10.69 -12.75
CA ILE A 201 -5.38 -11.21 -11.50
C ILE A 201 -6.44 -10.24 -10.98
N TYR A 202 -7.59 -10.80 -10.60
CA TYR A 202 -8.74 -10.07 -10.11
C TYR A 202 -8.86 -10.21 -8.59
N PHE A 203 -8.96 -9.08 -7.91
CA PHE A 203 -9.18 -8.99 -6.47
C PHE A 203 -10.47 -8.24 -6.19
N ARG A 204 -11.19 -8.62 -5.14
CA ARG A 204 -12.38 -7.92 -4.69
C ARG A 204 -12.41 -7.76 -3.19
N LEU A 205 -12.64 -6.54 -2.71
CA LEU A 205 -12.93 -6.30 -1.31
C LEU A 205 -14.33 -6.81 -0.97
N MET A 206 -14.43 -7.50 0.16
CA MET A 206 -15.67 -8.05 0.69
C MET A 206 -16.04 -7.44 2.04
N ALA A 207 -15.19 -6.58 2.57
CA ALA A 207 -15.37 -5.84 3.81
C ALA A 207 -14.53 -4.56 3.79
N ASP A 208 -14.84 -3.63 4.67
CA ASP A 208 -13.97 -2.51 4.98
C ASP A 208 -12.71 -3.01 5.70
N ILE A 209 -11.56 -2.49 5.35
CA ILE A 209 -10.26 -2.93 5.87
C ILE A 209 -9.60 -1.80 6.66
N ASP A 210 -9.27 -2.07 7.92
CA ASP A 210 -8.47 -1.17 8.75
C ASP A 210 -6.99 -1.57 8.67
N MET A 211 -6.14 -0.64 8.21
CA MET A 211 -4.69 -0.82 8.05
C MET A 211 -3.90 -0.20 9.21
N ALA A 212 -4.54 0.16 10.31
CA ALA A 212 -3.87 0.79 11.43
C ALA A 212 -2.67 -0.04 11.92
N GLY A 213 -1.50 0.60 12.02
CA GLY A 213 -0.26 -0.03 12.47
C GLY A 213 0.50 -0.84 11.41
N ILE A 214 0.00 -0.87 10.17
CA ILE A 214 0.67 -1.52 9.05
C ILE A 214 1.37 -0.46 8.19
N ASP A 215 2.68 -0.60 8.02
CA ASP A 215 3.43 0.14 7.00
C ASP A 215 3.45 -0.72 5.72
N TRP A 216 2.70 -0.26 4.73
CA TRP A 216 2.41 -1.05 3.53
C TRP A 216 3.61 -1.14 2.58
N VAL A 217 3.92 -2.34 2.15
CA VAL A 217 4.85 -2.58 1.04
C VAL A 217 4.07 -2.58 -0.27
N PRO A 218 4.34 -1.65 -1.21
CA PRO A 218 3.57 -1.53 -2.43
C PRO A 218 3.51 -2.80 -3.26
N LEU A 219 2.36 -3.09 -3.83
CA LEU A 219 2.24 -4.16 -4.82
C LEU A 219 2.94 -3.76 -6.13
N ASN A 220 3.51 -4.74 -6.82
CA ASN A 220 4.10 -4.54 -8.15
C ASN A 220 5.15 -3.41 -8.20
N PHE A 221 6.06 -3.37 -7.21
CA PHE A 221 7.09 -2.33 -7.10
C PHE A 221 8.47 -2.74 -7.64
N ALA A 222 8.66 -4.03 -7.93
CA ALA A 222 9.93 -4.56 -8.41
C ALA A 222 9.84 -4.98 -9.89
N SER A 223 10.89 -4.73 -10.64
CA SER A 223 11.01 -5.20 -12.02
C SER A 223 11.24 -6.74 -12.07
N PRO A 224 10.68 -7.46 -13.04
CA PRO A 224 9.81 -6.95 -14.10
C PRO A 224 8.39 -6.62 -13.60
N TYR A 225 7.87 -5.46 -14.00
CA TYR A 225 6.50 -5.01 -13.67
C TYR A 225 5.49 -5.71 -14.60
N GLU A 226 5.36 -7.03 -14.47
CA GLU A 226 4.58 -7.83 -15.42
C GLU A 226 3.18 -8.19 -14.91
N ASN A 227 2.82 -7.69 -13.74
CA ASN A 227 1.56 -8.07 -13.13
C ASN A 227 0.43 -7.13 -13.56
N LEU A 228 -0.58 -7.69 -14.22
CA LEU A 228 -1.82 -7.00 -14.51
C LEU A 228 -2.79 -7.22 -13.34
N ILE A 229 -3.33 -6.15 -12.80
CA ILE A 229 -4.18 -6.18 -11.61
C ILE A 229 -5.54 -5.57 -11.95
N ASP A 230 -6.60 -6.23 -11.52
CA ASP A 230 -7.94 -5.66 -11.44
C ASP A 230 -8.34 -5.67 -9.97
N PHE A 231 -8.43 -4.48 -9.38
CA PHE A 231 -8.76 -4.31 -7.97
C PHE A 231 -10.12 -3.67 -7.84
N ASP A 232 -11.11 -4.48 -7.52
CA ASP A 232 -12.49 -4.08 -7.25
C ASP A 232 -12.69 -3.83 -5.76
N GLY A 233 -12.78 -2.56 -5.37
CA GLY A 233 -13.11 -2.18 -4.01
C GLY A 233 -14.54 -2.51 -3.61
N ASN A 234 -15.43 -2.80 -4.57
CA ASN A 234 -16.83 -3.19 -4.33
C ASN A 234 -17.59 -2.22 -3.41
N GLY A 235 -17.18 -0.95 -3.41
CA GLY A 235 -17.73 0.12 -2.57
C GLY A 235 -17.20 0.15 -1.13
N HIS A 236 -16.24 -0.69 -0.79
CA HIS A 236 -15.62 -0.74 0.54
C HIS A 236 -14.49 0.28 0.71
N THR A 237 -14.11 0.44 1.96
CA THR A 237 -13.08 1.40 2.41
C THR A 237 -11.83 0.67 2.90
N ILE A 238 -10.66 1.22 2.54
CA ILE A 238 -9.37 0.91 3.17
C ILE A 238 -9.03 2.12 4.05
N ASP A 239 -9.06 1.93 5.36
CA ASP A 239 -8.84 2.99 6.35
C ASP A 239 -7.44 2.91 6.96
N ASN A 240 -6.92 4.06 7.43
CA ASN A 240 -5.61 4.18 8.08
C ASN A 240 -4.44 3.65 7.23
N PHE A 241 -4.54 3.83 5.91
CA PHE A 241 -3.52 3.36 4.99
C PHE A 241 -2.22 4.17 5.12
N THR A 242 -1.11 3.51 5.40
CA THR A 242 0.22 4.15 5.52
C THR A 242 1.25 3.44 4.68
N SER A 243 2.08 4.22 3.95
CA SER A 243 3.27 3.69 3.29
C SER A 243 4.41 4.70 3.37
N THR A 244 5.53 4.24 3.96
CA THR A 244 6.82 4.96 4.02
C THR A 244 7.89 4.26 3.19
N PHE A 245 7.48 3.35 2.31
CA PHE A 245 8.38 2.53 1.51
C PHE A 245 9.33 3.41 0.66
N ALA A 246 10.61 3.11 0.70
CA ALA A 246 11.64 3.99 0.14
C ALA A 246 11.45 4.30 -1.35
N ASN A 247 10.99 3.32 -2.13
CA ASN A 247 10.73 3.47 -3.56
C ASN A 247 9.23 3.26 -3.82
N TYR A 248 8.57 4.26 -4.38
CA TYR A 248 7.15 4.19 -4.77
C TYR A 248 6.18 3.96 -3.61
N PRO A 249 6.18 4.83 -2.59
CA PRO A 249 5.30 4.71 -1.43
C PRO A 249 3.84 4.95 -1.83
N SER A 250 3.12 3.88 -2.14
CA SER A 250 1.74 3.89 -2.62
C SER A 250 1.11 2.51 -2.44
N PHE A 251 -0.17 2.35 -2.74
CA PHE A 251 -0.80 1.04 -2.69
C PHE A 251 -0.24 0.11 -3.77
N PHE A 252 -0.14 0.61 -5.01
CA PHE A 252 0.58 -0.04 -6.10
C PHE A 252 1.86 0.73 -6.41
N GLY A 253 3.00 0.08 -6.50
CA GLY A 253 4.20 0.70 -7.06
C GLY A 253 3.95 1.10 -8.52
N VAL A 254 3.45 0.15 -9.31
CA VAL A 254 2.99 0.35 -10.68
C VAL A 254 1.64 -0.31 -10.87
N LEU A 255 0.64 0.44 -11.31
CA LEU A 255 -0.68 -0.07 -11.67
C LEU A 255 -0.76 -0.26 -13.19
N TYR A 256 -0.76 -1.51 -13.62
CA TYR A 256 -1.22 -1.93 -14.94
C TYR A 256 -2.54 -2.66 -14.79
N GLY A 257 -3.57 -2.21 -15.48
CA GLY A 257 -4.93 -2.71 -15.33
C GLY A 257 -5.83 -1.74 -14.60
N ASN A 258 -6.62 -2.18 -13.65
CA ASN A 258 -7.74 -1.41 -13.14
C ASN A 258 -7.78 -1.35 -11.61
N CYS A 259 -8.13 -0.19 -11.07
CA CYS A 259 -8.49 0.02 -9.67
C CYS A 259 -9.82 0.77 -9.63
N HIS A 260 -10.84 0.21 -8.99
CA HIS A 260 -12.14 0.83 -9.04
C HIS A 260 -13.01 0.58 -7.80
N ASP A 261 -14.01 1.44 -7.62
CA ASP A 261 -15.04 1.33 -6.59
C ASP A 261 -14.46 1.20 -5.17
N VAL A 262 -13.41 1.95 -4.85
CA VAL A 262 -12.72 1.91 -3.56
C VAL A 262 -12.53 3.30 -2.97
N THR A 263 -12.63 3.38 -1.65
CA THR A 263 -12.30 4.59 -0.89
C THR A 263 -11.10 4.33 0.02
N PHE A 264 -10.13 5.24 0.03
CA PHE A 264 -9.03 5.25 1.00
C PHE A 264 -9.24 6.42 1.94
N THR A 265 -9.25 6.18 3.25
CA THR A 265 -9.41 7.21 4.28
C THR A 265 -8.21 7.22 5.24
N ASN A 266 -7.97 8.39 5.85
CA ASN A 266 -6.86 8.59 6.76
C ASN A 266 -5.51 8.11 6.17
N ALA A 267 -5.34 8.24 4.85
CA ALA A 267 -4.14 7.78 4.17
C ALA A 267 -2.94 8.69 4.47
N VAL A 268 -1.78 8.10 4.73
CA VAL A 268 -0.52 8.83 4.96
C VAL A 268 0.58 8.24 4.10
N ILE A 269 1.07 9.02 3.16
CA ILE A 269 2.15 8.64 2.26
C ILE A 269 3.35 9.56 2.48
N GLU A 270 4.52 8.98 2.74
CA GLU A 270 5.75 9.73 2.98
C GLU A 270 6.88 9.19 2.10
N SER A 271 7.35 10.01 1.16
CA SER A 271 8.50 9.70 0.31
C SER A 271 9.75 10.43 0.81
N ALA A 272 10.63 9.71 1.48
CA ALA A 272 11.88 10.26 2.03
C ALA A 272 12.99 10.44 0.99
N VAL A 273 12.87 9.82 -0.19
CA VAL A 273 13.89 9.85 -1.24
C VAL A 273 13.44 10.59 -2.50
N GLY A 274 12.20 11.07 -2.52
CA GLY A 274 11.58 11.59 -3.74
C GLY A 274 11.17 10.49 -4.70
N GLY A 275 10.61 10.87 -5.83
CA GLY A 275 10.11 9.96 -6.85
C GLY A 275 8.60 10.10 -7.05
N ALA A 276 8.05 9.34 -7.99
CA ALA A 276 6.61 9.35 -8.23
C ALA A 276 5.85 8.87 -6.98
N THR A 277 4.91 9.67 -6.49
CA THR A 277 4.25 9.46 -5.20
C THR A 277 2.75 9.75 -5.31
N GLY A 278 1.93 8.80 -4.90
CA GLY A 278 0.47 8.94 -4.82
C GLY A 278 -0.14 7.87 -3.92
N ILE A 279 -1.36 8.05 -3.44
CA ILE A 279 -1.99 7.08 -2.54
C ILE A 279 -2.25 5.77 -3.26
N ILE A 280 -2.79 5.81 -4.47
CA ILE A 280 -3.17 4.62 -5.23
C ILE A 280 -1.97 4.01 -5.93
N ALA A 281 -1.25 4.79 -6.74
CA ALA A 281 -0.06 4.28 -7.39
C ALA A 281 1.00 5.35 -7.61
N SER A 282 2.25 4.94 -7.55
CA SER A 282 3.36 5.80 -7.98
C SER A 282 3.33 5.97 -9.50
N TYR A 283 3.10 4.90 -10.24
CA TYR A 283 2.94 4.91 -11.70
C TYR A 283 1.63 4.25 -12.11
N CYS A 284 0.90 4.86 -13.04
CA CYS A 284 -0.33 4.32 -13.60
C CYS A 284 -0.25 4.28 -15.13
N GLY A 285 -0.24 3.08 -15.68
CA GLY A 285 -0.22 2.83 -17.11
C GLY A 285 1.10 3.07 -17.82
N THR A 286 1.11 2.71 -19.11
CA THR A 286 2.10 3.02 -20.15
C THR A 286 1.38 3.13 -21.47
N THR A 287 2.09 3.50 -22.57
CA THR A 287 1.52 3.52 -23.92
C THR A 287 0.91 2.21 -24.38
N ASN A 288 1.36 1.10 -23.85
CA ASN A 288 0.95 -0.23 -24.33
C ASN A 288 0.15 -1.02 -23.28
N LEU A 289 0.24 -0.63 -22.02
CA LEU A 289 -0.48 -1.21 -20.89
C LEU A 289 -1.20 -0.09 -20.16
N PRO A 290 -2.46 0.19 -20.50
CA PRO A 290 -3.20 1.25 -19.84
C PRO A 290 -3.36 0.95 -18.35
N GLY A 291 -3.31 2.03 -17.56
CA GLY A 291 -3.79 2.01 -16.19
C GLY A 291 -5.16 2.67 -16.14
N GLU A 292 -6.07 2.10 -15.39
CA GLU A 292 -7.42 2.62 -15.29
C GLU A 292 -7.80 2.84 -13.83
N ALA A 293 -8.49 3.95 -13.57
CA ALA A 293 -9.11 4.19 -12.28
C ALA A 293 -10.49 4.80 -12.46
N HIS A 294 -11.49 4.22 -11.83
CA HIS A 294 -12.81 4.83 -11.83
C HIS A 294 -13.54 4.64 -10.50
N ARG A 295 -14.21 5.69 -10.03
CA ARG A 295 -14.83 5.74 -8.69
C ARG A 295 -13.85 5.36 -7.58
N VAL A 296 -12.63 5.93 -7.67
CA VAL A 296 -11.61 5.82 -6.64
C VAL A 296 -11.57 7.14 -5.86
N HIS A 297 -11.75 7.05 -4.56
CA HIS A 297 -11.79 8.21 -3.68
C HIS A 297 -10.69 8.11 -2.64
N VAL A 298 -9.91 9.16 -2.46
CA VAL A 298 -8.85 9.19 -1.47
C VAL A 298 -8.99 10.38 -0.54
N GLN A 299 -8.71 10.16 0.74
CA GLN A 299 -8.61 11.19 1.75
C GLN A 299 -7.35 10.97 2.59
N GLY A 300 -6.52 12.01 2.73
CA GLY A 300 -5.30 11.86 3.51
C GLY A 300 -4.23 12.90 3.24
N ARG A 301 -2.99 12.51 3.47
CA ARG A 301 -1.82 13.36 3.30
C ARG A 301 -0.74 12.67 2.47
N VAL A 302 -0.09 13.44 1.60
CA VAL A 302 1.03 12.97 0.78
C VAL A 302 2.20 13.95 0.95
N THR A 303 3.34 13.45 1.38
CA THR A 303 4.57 14.23 1.49
C THR A 303 5.70 13.59 0.67
N SER A 304 6.48 14.44 -0.01
CA SER A 304 7.64 14.00 -0.78
C SER A 304 8.77 15.01 -0.67
N VAL A 305 9.97 14.54 -0.36
CA VAL A 305 11.14 15.44 -0.27
C VAL A 305 11.56 16.02 -1.63
N GLY A 306 11.21 15.36 -2.73
CA GLY A 306 11.46 15.84 -4.09
C GLY A 306 12.86 15.60 -4.61
N GLY A 307 13.11 16.12 -5.81
CA GLY A 307 14.43 16.14 -6.45
C GLY A 307 14.51 15.36 -7.76
N ASN A 308 13.58 14.49 -8.08
CA ASN A 308 13.64 13.59 -9.24
C ASN A 308 12.71 13.97 -10.40
N LYS A 309 11.84 14.96 -10.23
CA LYS A 309 10.87 15.43 -11.23
C LYS A 309 9.89 14.35 -11.70
N ASN A 310 9.55 13.42 -10.84
CA ASN A 310 8.68 12.30 -11.18
C ASN A 310 7.20 12.51 -10.83
N GLY A 311 6.90 13.59 -10.15
CA GLY A 311 5.54 14.02 -9.84
C GLY A 311 4.96 13.44 -8.56
N THR A 312 4.09 14.25 -7.94
CA THR A 312 3.33 13.89 -6.74
C THR A 312 1.86 14.20 -6.96
N GLY A 313 0.97 13.25 -6.65
CA GLY A 313 -0.47 13.46 -6.73
C GLY A 313 -1.23 12.81 -5.58
N GLY A 314 -2.49 13.16 -5.42
CA GLY A 314 -3.35 12.51 -4.43
C GLY A 314 -3.59 11.04 -4.77
N LEU A 315 -3.95 10.74 -6.02
CA LEU A 315 -4.10 9.37 -6.49
C LEU A 315 -2.81 8.81 -7.08
N PHE A 316 -2.20 9.54 -8.02
CA PHE A 316 -1.09 9.04 -8.84
C PHE A 316 0.08 10.01 -8.88
N GLY A 317 1.29 9.49 -8.68
CA GLY A 317 2.50 10.28 -8.91
C GLY A 317 2.69 10.59 -10.40
N ARG A 318 2.72 9.56 -11.23
CA ARG A 318 2.89 9.66 -12.68
C ARG A 318 1.87 8.80 -13.42
N ILE A 319 1.35 9.34 -14.50
CA ILE A 319 0.41 8.62 -15.38
C ILE A 319 0.91 8.58 -16.81
N TRP A 320 0.51 7.56 -17.56
CA TRP A 320 0.83 7.43 -18.97
C TRP A 320 -0.19 6.54 -19.69
N GLY A 321 -0.90 7.08 -20.67
CA GLY A 321 -1.98 6.36 -21.34
C GLY A 321 -3.07 5.91 -20.39
N ALA A 322 -3.26 6.66 -19.31
CA ALA A 322 -4.19 6.30 -18.24
C ALA A 322 -5.60 6.80 -18.53
N ASN A 323 -6.60 6.06 -18.06
CA ASN A 323 -7.99 6.49 -18.05
C ASN A 323 -8.47 6.66 -16.60
N ILE A 324 -8.73 7.89 -16.20
CA ILE A 324 -9.12 8.24 -14.82
C ILE A 324 -10.47 8.92 -14.85
N THR A 325 -11.49 8.27 -14.31
CA THR A 325 -12.88 8.73 -14.42
C THR A 325 -13.62 8.66 -13.10
N ALA A 326 -14.40 9.69 -12.79
CA ALA A 326 -15.22 9.75 -11.58
C ALA A 326 -14.44 9.53 -10.28
N CYS A 327 -13.22 10.05 -10.22
CA CYS A 327 -12.33 9.92 -9.08
C CYS A 327 -12.26 11.22 -8.26
N SER A 328 -11.87 11.11 -7.00
CA SER A 328 -11.68 12.29 -6.17
C SER A 328 -10.54 12.18 -5.18
N ALA A 329 -9.99 13.34 -4.80
CA ALA A 329 -8.97 13.47 -3.77
C ALA A 329 -9.29 14.62 -2.81
N ASP A 330 -9.46 14.32 -1.53
CA ASP A 330 -9.52 15.29 -0.43
C ASP A 330 -8.22 15.14 0.38
N VAL A 331 -7.18 15.88 -0.03
CA VAL A 331 -5.81 15.61 0.40
C VAL A 331 -5.01 16.87 0.72
N GLU A 332 -4.07 16.71 1.64
CA GLU A 332 -3.01 17.69 1.88
C GLU A 332 -1.71 17.19 1.25
N ILE A 333 -1.17 17.94 0.29
CA ILE A 333 0.05 17.57 -0.42
C ILE A 333 1.13 18.62 -0.17
N GLU A 334 2.28 18.19 0.34
CA GLU A 334 3.49 19.01 0.40
C GLU A 334 4.64 18.25 -0.28
N SER A 335 5.19 18.84 -1.34
CA SER A 335 6.17 18.15 -2.18
C SER A 335 7.30 19.06 -2.61
N GLY A 336 8.52 18.55 -2.59
CA GLY A 336 9.68 19.14 -3.23
C GLY A 336 9.85 18.73 -4.70
N GLU A 337 8.95 17.89 -5.26
CA GLU A 337 8.98 17.51 -6.66
C GLU A 337 8.51 18.65 -7.58
N ASP A 338 8.91 18.59 -8.85
CA ASP A 338 8.22 19.26 -9.95
C ASP A 338 6.98 18.43 -10.33
N TYR A 339 5.95 19.04 -10.86
CA TYR A 339 4.71 18.40 -11.28
C TYR A 339 3.90 17.82 -10.12
N VAL A 340 3.20 18.68 -9.44
CA VAL A 340 2.43 18.32 -8.27
C VAL A 340 0.96 18.70 -8.46
N GLY A 341 0.06 17.73 -8.26
CA GLY A 341 -1.37 17.98 -8.46
C GLY A 341 -2.24 17.26 -7.46
N GLY A 342 -3.44 17.77 -7.24
CA GLY A 342 -4.40 17.18 -6.31
C GLY A 342 -4.78 15.75 -6.66
N LEU A 343 -4.84 15.41 -7.95
CA LEU A 343 -5.19 14.07 -8.43
C LEU A 343 -3.94 13.32 -8.93
N PHE A 344 -3.20 13.93 -9.84
CA PHE A 344 -1.97 13.35 -10.41
C PHE A 344 -0.85 14.38 -10.51
N GLY A 345 0.39 13.92 -10.44
CA GLY A 345 1.55 14.79 -10.60
C GLY A 345 1.92 15.00 -12.07
N TYR A 346 2.46 13.99 -12.69
CA TYR A 346 3.09 14.05 -14.02
C TYR A 346 2.36 13.15 -15.00
N ASP A 347 1.92 13.68 -16.12
CA ASP A 347 1.40 12.88 -17.23
C ASP A 347 2.39 12.83 -18.40
N THR A 348 2.75 11.62 -18.78
CA THR A 348 3.67 11.37 -19.90
C THR A 348 2.99 11.46 -21.26
N GLY A 349 1.66 11.45 -21.32
CA GLY A 349 0.86 11.63 -22.53
C GLY A 349 -0.18 10.54 -22.78
N ALA A 350 -1.10 10.83 -23.68
CA ALA A 350 -2.19 9.94 -24.10
C ALA A 350 -3.13 9.51 -22.97
N SER A 351 -3.28 10.33 -21.94
CA SER A 351 -4.17 10.05 -20.80
C SER A 351 -5.49 10.81 -20.94
N THR A 352 -6.55 10.20 -20.42
CA THR A 352 -7.88 10.84 -20.31
C THR A 352 -8.28 10.94 -18.85
N ILE A 353 -8.61 12.15 -18.40
CA ILE A 353 -9.07 12.44 -17.05
C ILE A 353 -10.45 13.08 -17.16
N SER A 354 -11.48 12.45 -16.58
CA SER A 354 -12.84 12.99 -16.67
C SER A 354 -13.63 12.85 -15.40
N ASP A 355 -14.54 13.79 -15.20
CA ASP A 355 -15.49 13.77 -14.09
C ASP A 355 -14.83 13.60 -12.71
N CYS A 356 -13.71 14.27 -12.50
CA CYS A 356 -12.93 14.19 -11.27
C CYS A 356 -12.96 15.49 -10.47
N TRP A 357 -12.73 15.38 -9.17
CA TRP A 357 -12.61 16.57 -8.33
C TRP A 357 -11.56 16.45 -7.24
N THR A 358 -11.08 17.61 -6.79
CA THR A 358 -10.08 17.71 -5.74
C THR A 358 -10.43 18.76 -4.70
N LYS A 359 -9.99 18.53 -3.46
CA LYS A 359 -10.15 19.42 -2.31
C LYS A 359 -8.97 19.27 -1.36
N GLY A 360 -8.76 20.23 -0.47
CA GLY A 360 -7.65 20.28 0.47
C GLY A 360 -6.59 21.28 0.05
N SER A 361 -5.31 20.91 0.07
CA SER A 361 -4.21 21.79 -0.28
C SER A 361 -3.10 21.08 -1.07
N VAL A 362 -2.48 21.83 -1.96
CA VAL A 362 -1.28 21.42 -2.68
C VAL A 362 -0.23 22.52 -2.60
N LYS A 363 0.98 22.17 -2.13
CA LYS A 363 2.11 23.09 -2.00
C LYS A 363 3.38 22.47 -2.57
N ALA A 364 3.96 23.17 -3.55
CA ALA A 364 5.22 22.74 -4.16
C ALA A 364 5.95 23.90 -4.84
N GLY A 365 7.13 23.63 -5.40
CA GLY A 365 7.93 24.65 -6.08
C GLY A 365 7.44 24.95 -7.48
N SER A 366 7.24 23.94 -8.31
CA SER A 366 7.06 24.12 -9.76
C SER A 366 5.99 23.18 -10.32
N LYS A 367 5.25 23.67 -11.31
CA LYS A 367 4.23 22.93 -12.07
C LYS A 367 3.15 22.33 -11.14
N VAL A 368 2.47 23.24 -10.46
CA VAL A 368 1.53 22.91 -9.40
C VAL A 368 0.09 23.16 -9.88
N GLY A 369 -0.74 22.15 -9.81
CA GLY A 369 -2.16 22.30 -10.19
C GLY A 369 -3.13 21.69 -9.21
N GLY A 370 -4.32 22.25 -9.12
CA GLY A 370 -5.35 21.73 -8.25
C GLY A 370 -5.81 20.32 -8.62
N ILE A 371 -5.79 19.96 -9.92
CA ILE A 371 -6.07 18.61 -10.42
C ILE A 371 -4.76 17.92 -10.81
N GLY A 372 -3.98 18.51 -11.70
CA GLY A 372 -2.76 17.91 -12.24
C GLY A 372 -1.55 18.82 -12.22
N GLY A 373 -0.38 18.27 -11.96
CA GLY A 373 0.87 19.00 -12.07
C GLY A 373 1.19 19.35 -13.53
N GLY A 374 1.06 18.41 -14.43
CA GLY A 374 1.22 18.76 -15.84
C GLY A 374 1.03 17.64 -16.86
N PHE A 375 0.58 18.03 -18.02
CA PHE A 375 0.62 17.28 -19.28
C PHE A 375 1.93 17.58 -20.00
N ILE A 376 2.79 16.58 -20.18
CA ILE A 376 4.14 16.79 -20.71
C ILE A 376 4.26 16.41 -22.16
N LYS A 377 3.47 15.43 -22.60
CA LYS A 377 3.39 15.04 -24.00
C LYS A 377 2.00 15.27 -24.57
N ALA A 378 1.86 15.01 -25.85
CA ALA A 378 0.63 15.20 -26.58
C ALA A 378 -0.45 14.16 -26.29
N ASP A 379 -1.64 14.45 -26.75
CA ASP A 379 -2.81 13.59 -26.81
C ASP A 379 -3.43 13.30 -25.41
N SER A 380 -3.21 14.19 -24.43
CA SER A 380 -3.86 14.10 -23.13
C SER A 380 -5.05 15.03 -23.02
N GLU A 381 -6.09 14.55 -22.37
CA GLU A 381 -7.38 15.22 -22.33
C GLU A 381 -7.94 15.24 -20.90
N MET A 382 -8.52 16.37 -20.51
CA MET A 382 -9.20 16.55 -19.22
C MET A 382 -10.57 17.17 -19.44
N TYR A 383 -11.60 16.51 -18.91
CA TYR A 383 -12.99 16.93 -19.08
C TYR A 383 -13.74 16.99 -17.76
N ASN A 384 -14.64 17.97 -17.62
CA ASN A 384 -15.65 17.99 -16.56
C ASN A 384 -15.07 17.81 -15.15
N CYS A 385 -13.91 18.39 -14.90
CA CYS A 385 -13.26 18.30 -13.59
C CYS A 385 -13.39 19.63 -12.84
N PHE A 386 -13.40 19.56 -11.50
CA PHE A 386 -13.31 20.78 -10.70
C PHE A 386 -12.34 20.66 -9.52
N SER A 387 -11.79 21.80 -9.11
CA SER A 387 -10.89 21.88 -7.97
C SER A 387 -11.38 22.88 -6.94
N LEU A 388 -11.38 22.46 -5.68
CA LEU A 388 -11.63 23.29 -4.49
C LEU A 388 -10.34 23.57 -3.70
N MET A 389 -9.19 23.14 -4.20
CA MET A 389 -7.93 23.14 -3.45
C MET A 389 -7.39 24.55 -3.17
N LYS A 390 -6.65 24.70 -2.08
CA LYS A 390 -5.63 25.74 -1.96
C LYS A 390 -4.40 25.33 -2.77
N VAL A 391 -3.99 26.17 -3.69
CA VAL A 391 -2.82 25.94 -4.54
C VAL A 391 -1.73 26.93 -4.19
N GLU A 392 -0.57 26.42 -3.81
CA GLU A 392 0.62 27.21 -3.52
C GLU A 392 1.80 26.75 -4.37
N GLY A 393 2.34 27.63 -5.20
CA GLY A 393 3.46 27.30 -6.10
C GLY A 393 4.35 28.51 -6.36
N SER A 394 5.60 28.30 -6.80
CA SER A 394 6.50 29.40 -7.17
C SER A 394 6.62 29.59 -8.69
N PHE A 395 6.39 28.53 -9.46
CA PHE A 395 6.55 28.56 -10.92
C PHE A 395 5.54 27.62 -11.59
N GLN A 396 4.81 28.11 -12.62
CA GLN A 396 3.79 27.36 -13.37
C GLN A 396 2.74 26.71 -12.47
N TYR A 397 2.02 27.52 -11.72
CA TYR A 397 0.98 27.03 -10.82
C TYR A 397 -0.41 27.51 -11.24
N ALA A 398 -1.42 26.69 -11.02
CA ALA A 398 -2.81 27.01 -11.38
C ALA A 398 -3.86 26.24 -10.58
N GLY A 399 -5.08 26.71 -10.66
CA GLY A 399 -6.22 26.08 -10.00
C GLY A 399 -6.58 24.70 -10.52
N ILE A 400 -6.28 24.39 -11.78
CA ILE A 400 -6.57 23.09 -12.42
C ILE A 400 -5.29 22.37 -12.82
N LEU A 401 -4.51 22.91 -13.78
CA LEU A 401 -3.35 22.26 -14.37
C LEU A 401 -2.12 23.17 -14.34
N GLY A 402 -1.07 22.78 -13.63
CA GLY A 402 0.14 23.62 -13.51
C GLY A 402 0.84 23.86 -14.85
N HIS A 403 0.94 22.83 -15.67
CA HIS A 403 1.71 22.86 -16.91
C HIS A 403 1.01 22.04 -18.01
N ALA A 404 0.83 22.62 -19.18
CA ALA A 404 0.42 21.93 -20.40
C ALA A 404 1.49 22.09 -21.47
N ASN A 405 2.39 21.14 -21.57
CA ASN A 405 3.49 21.22 -22.53
C ASN A 405 3.05 20.79 -23.93
N LEU A 406 3.79 21.32 -24.87
CA LEU A 406 3.86 20.86 -26.22
C LEU A 406 5.08 19.98 -26.36
N ASP A 407 4.97 18.71 -26.24
CA ASP A 407 5.97 17.91 -26.89
C ASP A 407 5.56 17.71 -28.35
N GLN A 408 6.41 18.18 -29.15
CA GLN A 408 6.53 18.32 -30.57
C GLN A 408 6.10 17.11 -31.42
N LYS A 409 4.87 16.64 -31.30
CA LYS A 409 4.42 15.61 -32.23
C LYS A 409 4.44 16.16 -33.65
N ASN A 410 4.14 17.46 -33.84
CA ASN A 410 4.24 18.13 -35.11
C ASN A 410 4.32 19.65 -34.92
N ALA A 411 5.52 20.19 -34.78
CA ALA A 411 5.72 21.64 -34.85
C ALA A 411 5.13 22.26 -36.12
N ASN A 412 4.76 21.47 -37.10
CA ASN A 412 4.21 21.86 -38.36
C ASN A 412 2.69 21.59 -38.51
N ASP A 413 2.05 20.83 -37.63
CA ASP A 413 0.61 20.62 -37.64
C ASP A 413 -0.09 21.58 -36.69
N THR A 414 -0.49 22.72 -37.24
CA THR A 414 -1.21 23.77 -36.50
C THR A 414 -2.69 23.44 -36.29
N ASN A 415 -3.19 22.30 -36.76
CA ASN A 415 -4.61 21.99 -36.78
C ASN A 415 -5.02 20.92 -35.78
N THR A 416 -4.09 20.14 -35.23
CA THR A 416 -4.40 19.08 -34.25
C THR A 416 -3.99 19.53 -32.86
N PRO A 417 -4.91 19.58 -31.90
CA PRO A 417 -4.57 19.90 -30.51
C PRO A 417 -3.67 18.83 -29.93
N ASN A 418 -2.66 19.24 -29.16
CA ASN A 418 -1.78 18.32 -28.48
C ASN A 418 -2.35 17.88 -27.15
N ASN A 419 -3.00 18.78 -26.44
CA ASN A 419 -3.68 18.50 -25.18
C ASN A 419 -4.98 19.30 -25.11
N ARG A 420 -5.93 18.82 -24.34
CA ARG A 420 -7.25 19.44 -24.20
C ARG A 420 -7.68 19.52 -22.75
N VAL A 421 -8.15 20.68 -22.34
CA VAL A 421 -8.82 20.91 -21.05
C VAL A 421 -10.17 21.53 -21.34
N GLU A 422 -11.24 20.80 -21.10
CA GLU A 422 -12.59 21.21 -21.47
C GLU A 422 -13.59 21.08 -20.33
N GLY A 423 -14.46 22.06 -20.19
CA GLY A 423 -15.54 22.04 -19.22
C GLY A 423 -15.07 21.97 -17.76
N CYS A 424 -13.85 22.38 -17.48
CA CYS A 424 -13.29 22.33 -16.13
C CYS A 424 -13.59 23.60 -15.34
N ILE A 425 -13.73 23.46 -14.01
CA ILE A 425 -14.13 24.55 -13.13
C ILE A 425 -13.10 24.74 -11.99
N ALA A 426 -12.39 25.86 -12.03
CA ALA A 426 -11.51 26.28 -10.95
C ALA A 426 -12.34 27.00 -9.87
N TRP A 427 -12.73 26.26 -8.86
CA TRP A 427 -13.47 26.76 -7.71
C TRP A 427 -12.62 26.80 -6.45
N ASN A 428 -11.34 27.05 -6.65
CA ASN A 428 -10.29 27.01 -5.66
C ASN A 428 -10.58 27.92 -4.47
N GLU A 429 -10.11 27.54 -3.29
CA GLU A 429 -10.15 28.40 -2.11
C GLU A 429 -9.17 29.57 -2.27
N SER A 430 -7.95 29.27 -2.72
CA SER A 430 -6.93 30.27 -3.07
C SER A 430 -5.94 29.71 -4.10
N ILE A 431 -5.30 30.61 -4.83
CA ILE A 431 -4.17 30.33 -5.72
C ILE A 431 -3.12 31.38 -5.39
N SER A 432 -1.98 30.99 -4.85
CA SER A 432 -0.96 31.92 -4.34
C SER A 432 0.46 31.48 -4.64
N SER A 433 1.35 32.45 -4.59
CA SER A 433 2.78 32.23 -4.81
C SER A 433 3.49 31.84 -3.51
N THR A 434 4.42 30.88 -3.62
CA THR A 434 5.41 30.61 -2.57
C THR A 434 6.73 31.34 -2.81
N ALA A 435 6.89 32.06 -3.93
CA ALA A 435 8.11 32.81 -4.21
C ALA A 435 8.30 33.95 -3.21
N THR A 436 9.46 33.99 -2.60
CA THR A 436 9.90 35.09 -1.74
C THR A 436 10.64 36.10 -2.58
N ASP A 437 10.50 37.36 -2.53
CA ASP A 437 11.39 38.39 -3.11
C ASP A 437 11.15 38.89 -4.55
N GLY A 438 9.96 38.95 -5.01
CA GLY A 438 9.64 39.59 -6.30
C GLY A 438 10.30 38.95 -7.51
N ALA A 439 10.96 37.80 -7.34
CA ALA A 439 11.50 37.00 -8.42
C ALA A 439 10.34 36.24 -9.08
N GLU A 440 10.04 36.61 -10.25
CA GLU A 440 9.51 35.86 -11.36
C GLU A 440 8.37 34.85 -11.06
N HIS A 441 7.19 35.36 -10.84
CA HIS A 441 5.95 34.58 -10.88
C HIS A 441 5.61 34.18 -12.33
N TYR A 442 6.58 33.63 -13.05
CA TYR A 442 6.39 33.27 -14.46
C TYR A 442 5.37 32.16 -14.60
N SER A 443 4.44 32.39 -15.51
CA SER A 443 3.51 31.38 -15.96
C SER A 443 2.62 30.82 -14.83
N SER A 444 1.71 31.62 -14.34
CA SER A 444 0.67 31.19 -13.41
C SER A 444 -0.71 31.56 -13.93
N GLY A 445 -1.72 30.79 -13.56
CA GLY A 445 -3.08 31.02 -14.05
C GLY A 445 -4.13 30.41 -13.14
N VAL A 446 -5.40 30.66 -13.42
CA VAL A 446 -6.48 30.06 -12.65
C VAL A 446 -6.85 28.67 -13.19
N ILE A 447 -6.84 28.48 -14.50
CA ILE A 447 -7.10 27.19 -15.13
C ILE A 447 -5.78 26.47 -15.43
N VAL A 448 -4.88 27.13 -16.16
CA VAL A 448 -3.58 26.54 -16.55
C VAL A 448 -2.46 27.53 -16.22
N GLY A 449 -1.40 27.05 -15.56
CA GLY A 449 -0.25 27.87 -15.21
C GLY A 449 0.61 28.19 -16.42
N PHE A 450 0.89 27.20 -17.24
CA PHE A 450 1.62 27.36 -18.49
C PHE A 450 0.96 26.55 -19.60
N THR A 451 0.77 27.16 -20.74
CA THR A 451 0.34 26.45 -21.95
C THR A 451 1.17 26.93 -23.14
N ALA A 452 1.63 26.00 -23.91
CA ALA A 452 2.30 26.30 -25.19
C ALA A 452 1.28 26.35 -26.35
N THR A 453 1.75 26.69 -27.54
CA THR A 453 0.93 26.68 -28.77
C THR A 453 0.32 25.29 -29.00
N GLN A 454 -0.93 25.23 -29.46
CA GLN A 454 -1.66 24.00 -29.82
C GLN A 454 -2.37 23.26 -28.66
N ASN A 455 -2.39 23.78 -27.42
CA ASN A 455 -3.29 23.28 -26.40
C ASN A 455 -4.65 23.98 -26.49
N TYR A 456 -5.71 23.24 -26.13
CA TYR A 456 -7.07 23.78 -26.14
C TYR A 456 -7.62 23.85 -24.72
N LEU A 457 -8.02 25.09 -24.36
CA LEU A 457 -8.88 25.35 -23.21
C LEU A 457 -10.29 25.66 -23.73
N VAL A 458 -11.25 24.84 -23.41
CA VAL A 458 -12.61 24.96 -23.93
C VAL A 458 -13.62 25.03 -22.80
N ASN A 459 -14.45 26.06 -22.75
CA ASN A 459 -15.54 26.18 -21.78
C ASN A 459 -15.11 25.99 -20.32
N CYS A 460 -13.92 26.44 -19.95
CA CYS A 460 -13.45 26.40 -18.57
C CYS A 460 -13.90 27.64 -17.80
N PHE A 461 -14.27 27.46 -16.53
CA PHE A 461 -14.75 28.53 -15.67
C PHE A 461 -13.88 28.70 -14.43
N ARG A 462 -13.80 29.95 -13.93
CA ARG A 462 -13.26 30.29 -12.63
C ARG A 462 -14.32 30.84 -11.71
N LYS A 463 -14.13 30.64 -10.42
CA LYS A 463 -14.96 31.21 -9.34
C LYS A 463 -14.96 32.72 -9.43
N ALA A 464 -16.12 33.35 -9.26
CA ALA A 464 -16.21 34.79 -9.15
C ALA A 464 -15.40 35.32 -7.95
N GLY A 465 -14.64 36.40 -8.19
CA GLY A 465 -13.86 37.06 -7.14
C GLY A 465 -12.66 36.28 -6.59
N ILE A 466 -12.24 35.21 -7.26
CA ILE A 466 -10.97 34.57 -6.90
C ILE A 466 -9.83 35.58 -7.16
N ASP A 467 -8.95 35.71 -6.17
CA ASP A 467 -7.76 36.53 -6.31
C ASP A 467 -6.72 35.80 -7.16
N PHE A 468 -6.35 36.37 -8.28
CA PHE A 468 -5.30 35.91 -9.18
C PHE A 468 -4.39 37.07 -9.64
N SER A 469 -4.34 38.13 -8.85
CA SER A 469 -3.55 39.32 -9.16
C SER A 469 -2.06 39.00 -9.34
N GLU A 470 -1.55 37.98 -8.67
CA GLU A 470 -0.20 37.51 -8.86
C GLU A 470 0.00 36.74 -10.19
N CYS A 471 -1.06 36.17 -10.74
CA CYS A 471 -1.04 35.48 -12.01
C CYS A 471 -1.04 36.46 -13.20
N GLU A 472 -1.64 37.63 -13.05
CA GLU A 472 -1.74 38.64 -14.12
C GLU A 472 -0.37 39.26 -14.50
N LYS A 473 0.59 39.24 -13.61
CA LYS A 473 1.94 39.75 -13.88
C LYS A 473 2.63 39.06 -15.04
N ASN A 474 2.21 37.88 -15.41
CA ASN A 474 2.77 37.14 -16.56
C ASN A 474 2.32 37.69 -17.92
N ALA A 475 1.21 38.39 -18.00
CA ALA A 475 0.75 39.01 -19.23
C ALA A 475 1.71 40.12 -19.71
N GLU A 476 2.42 40.77 -18.79
CA GLU A 476 3.36 41.84 -19.12
C GLU A 476 4.70 41.35 -19.68
N LEU A 477 5.02 40.09 -19.54
CA LEU A 477 6.34 39.53 -19.91
C LEU A 477 6.43 39.03 -21.36
N GLY A 478 5.42 39.33 -22.20
CA GLY A 478 5.48 39.09 -23.63
C GLY A 478 5.46 37.65 -24.09
N TYR A 479 5.08 36.73 -23.23
CA TYR A 479 4.74 35.38 -23.64
C TYR A 479 3.44 35.43 -24.44
N VAL A 480 3.57 35.33 -25.73
CA VAL A 480 2.44 35.26 -26.62
C VAL A 480 1.82 33.89 -26.49
N VAL A 481 0.76 33.80 -25.74
CA VAL A 481 -0.09 32.62 -25.77
C VAL A 481 -0.79 32.60 -27.11
N THR A 482 -0.30 31.76 -27.98
CA THR A 482 -0.94 31.52 -29.29
C THR A 482 -1.96 30.41 -29.15
N ASN A 483 -3.12 30.53 -29.74
CA ASN A 483 -4.19 29.53 -29.81
C ASN A 483 -5.00 29.35 -28.55
N GLN A 484 -5.82 30.35 -28.27
CA GLN A 484 -6.68 30.26 -27.11
C GLN A 484 -8.01 30.91 -27.42
N GLY A 485 -9.05 30.17 -27.39
CA GLY A 485 -10.36 30.68 -27.62
C GLY A 485 -11.41 29.79 -27.07
N ASN A 486 -12.48 30.36 -26.65
CA ASN A 486 -13.66 29.67 -26.21
C ASN A 486 -14.61 29.47 -27.40
N THR A 487 -14.11 28.85 -28.45
CA THR A 487 -14.86 28.78 -29.70
C THR A 487 -15.41 27.39 -29.98
N GLY A 488 -15.41 26.51 -28.99
CA GLY A 488 -15.94 25.16 -29.12
C GLY A 488 -14.91 24.13 -29.58
N PRO A 489 -15.28 22.86 -29.63
CA PRO A 489 -14.40 21.77 -29.98
C PRO A 489 -13.71 21.97 -31.30
N GLY A 490 -12.38 21.92 -31.34
CA GLY A 490 -11.58 21.94 -32.53
C GLY A 490 -11.31 23.32 -33.15
N ALA A 491 -11.78 24.40 -32.51
CA ALA A 491 -11.42 25.73 -32.97
C ALA A 491 -10.14 26.21 -32.30
N PRO A 492 -9.16 26.74 -33.08
CA PRO A 492 -7.97 27.32 -32.49
C PRO A 492 -8.35 28.54 -31.66
N LEU A 493 -7.66 28.72 -30.56
CA LEU A 493 -7.84 29.86 -29.70
C LEU A 493 -7.39 31.13 -30.37
N VAL A 494 -8.30 32.07 -30.58
CA VAL A 494 -8.02 33.27 -31.36
C VAL A 494 -7.39 34.34 -30.47
N HIS A 495 -6.29 34.92 -30.96
CA HIS A 495 -5.72 36.13 -30.40
C HIS A 495 -6.67 37.29 -30.49
N GLY A 496 -7.08 37.84 -29.40
CA GLY A 496 -7.79 39.09 -29.32
C GLY A 496 -7.33 39.88 -28.11
N THR A 497 -7.68 41.14 -28.07
CA THR A 497 -7.27 42.07 -27.01
C THR A 497 -7.73 41.67 -25.57
N ASN A 498 -8.58 40.63 -25.42
CA ASN A 498 -9.08 40.13 -24.15
C ASN A 498 -8.72 38.66 -23.90
N THR A 499 -7.78 38.11 -24.62
CA THR A 499 -7.52 36.66 -24.61
C THR A 499 -6.74 36.17 -23.43
N TYR A 500 -6.00 37.01 -22.74
CA TYR A 500 -5.25 36.61 -21.57
C TYR A 500 -6.14 36.15 -20.43
N ASP A 501 -7.24 36.84 -20.18
CA ASP A 501 -8.19 36.48 -19.13
C ASP A 501 -8.77 35.09 -19.39
N PHE A 502 -9.01 34.77 -20.64
CA PHE A 502 -9.55 33.48 -21.03
C PHE A 502 -8.50 32.36 -21.08
N ALA A 503 -7.34 32.64 -21.62
CA ALA A 503 -6.29 31.70 -21.93
C ALA A 503 -5.75 30.92 -20.74
N TYR A 504 -5.49 31.63 -19.65
CA TYR A 504 -4.93 31.05 -18.44
C TYR A 504 -5.97 30.99 -17.33
N HIS A 505 -7.00 31.82 -17.40
CA HIS A 505 -7.86 32.05 -16.26
C HIS A 505 -9.28 31.52 -16.44
N GLY A 506 -9.67 31.14 -17.64
CA GLY A 506 -11.03 30.72 -17.97
C GLY A 506 -12.06 31.85 -17.87
N LEU A 507 -13.31 31.53 -18.11
CA LEU A 507 -14.43 32.48 -18.00
C LEU A 507 -14.78 32.75 -16.55
N ALA A 508 -15.00 34.01 -16.20
CA ALA A 508 -15.48 34.34 -14.87
C ALA A 508 -16.94 33.87 -14.70
N ALA A 509 -17.19 33.10 -13.65
CA ALA A 509 -18.54 32.74 -13.25
C ALA A 509 -19.32 34.00 -12.79
N SER A 510 -20.64 33.98 -12.88
CA SER A 510 -21.47 35.01 -12.24
C SER A 510 -21.38 34.92 -10.71
N ALA A 511 -21.62 36.01 -10.03
CA ALA A 511 -21.47 36.08 -8.57
C ALA A 511 -22.39 35.10 -7.80
N ASP A 512 -23.51 34.74 -8.39
CA ASP A 512 -24.50 33.79 -7.87
C ASP A 512 -24.32 32.36 -8.36
N ALA A 513 -23.30 32.09 -9.22
CA ALA A 513 -23.04 30.77 -9.73
C ALA A 513 -22.56 29.82 -8.63
N THR A 514 -22.84 28.57 -8.83
CA THR A 514 -22.32 27.44 -8.06
C THR A 514 -21.60 26.45 -9.00
N VAL A 515 -20.78 25.57 -8.47
CA VAL A 515 -20.18 24.50 -9.29
C VAL A 515 -21.29 23.69 -9.97
N THR A 516 -22.35 23.35 -9.23
CA THR A 516 -23.53 22.64 -9.77
C THR A 516 -24.21 23.38 -10.91
N SER A 517 -24.41 24.70 -10.79
CA SER A 517 -25.06 25.46 -11.87
C SER A 517 -24.23 25.52 -13.14
N LEU A 518 -22.91 25.67 -12.99
CA LEU A 518 -21.96 25.65 -14.12
C LEU A 518 -21.87 24.25 -14.73
N ALA A 519 -21.71 23.21 -13.91
CA ALA A 519 -21.66 21.83 -14.37
C ALA A 519 -22.89 21.43 -15.21
N ARG A 520 -24.08 21.81 -14.75
CA ARG A 520 -25.33 21.62 -15.52
C ARG A 520 -25.33 22.41 -16.83
N SER A 521 -24.85 23.66 -16.84
CA SER A 521 -24.75 24.45 -18.06
C SER A 521 -23.73 23.89 -19.07
N LEU A 522 -22.72 23.21 -18.58
CA LEU A 522 -21.71 22.51 -19.37
C LEU A 522 -22.17 21.11 -19.84
N GLY A 523 -23.34 20.65 -19.39
CA GLY A 523 -23.89 19.36 -19.80
C GLY A 523 -23.28 18.15 -19.08
N TRP A 524 -22.72 18.34 -17.87
CA TRP A 524 -22.21 17.21 -17.10
C TRP A 524 -23.33 16.20 -16.80
N SER A 525 -22.97 14.92 -16.84
CA SER A 525 -23.95 13.84 -16.76
C SER A 525 -24.52 13.66 -15.34
N ASP A 526 -25.84 13.61 -15.25
CA ASP A 526 -26.54 13.26 -14.02
C ASP A 526 -26.50 11.75 -13.71
N THR A 527 -25.93 10.94 -14.56
CA THR A 527 -25.62 9.54 -14.25
C THR A 527 -24.34 9.40 -13.43
N VAL A 528 -23.43 10.38 -13.54
CA VAL A 528 -22.16 10.44 -12.82
C VAL A 528 -22.26 11.33 -11.57
N TRP A 529 -22.92 12.46 -11.71
CA TRP A 529 -22.97 13.51 -10.70
C TRP A 529 -24.30 13.60 -9.98
N ASP A 530 -24.26 13.79 -8.67
CA ASP A 530 -25.38 14.24 -7.87
C ASP A 530 -25.33 15.77 -7.75
N PHE A 531 -26.30 16.42 -8.31
CA PHE A 531 -26.44 17.87 -8.34
C PHE A 531 -27.40 18.42 -7.26
N SER A 532 -27.61 17.68 -6.17
CA SER A 532 -28.52 18.09 -5.09
C SER A 532 -27.99 19.24 -4.24
N THR A 533 -26.68 19.47 -4.26
CA THR A 533 -26.00 20.52 -3.49
C THR A 533 -25.27 21.53 -4.40
N PRO A 534 -24.90 22.74 -3.90
CA PRO A 534 -24.15 23.73 -4.69
C PRO A 534 -22.79 23.25 -5.20
N ILE A 535 -22.17 22.31 -4.52
CA ILE A 535 -20.97 21.57 -4.97
C ILE A 535 -21.44 20.15 -5.30
N PRO A 536 -21.35 19.69 -6.53
CA PRO A 536 -21.82 18.35 -6.89
C PRO A 536 -20.93 17.27 -6.28
N THR A 537 -21.50 16.10 -6.05
CA THR A 537 -20.78 14.91 -5.59
C THR A 537 -20.88 13.80 -6.61
N LEU A 538 -19.92 12.89 -6.61
CA LEU A 538 -19.97 11.71 -7.45
C LEU A 538 -20.99 10.72 -6.90
N LYS A 539 -21.77 10.12 -7.77
CA LYS A 539 -22.70 9.06 -7.39
C LYS A 539 -21.94 7.76 -7.09
N ALA A 540 -22.34 7.07 -6.04
CA ALA A 540 -21.86 5.71 -5.78
C ALA A 540 -22.21 4.81 -6.97
N GLY A 541 -21.23 4.04 -7.45
CA GLY A 541 -21.47 3.08 -8.50
C GLY A 541 -22.41 1.98 -8.02
N THR A 542 -23.41 1.64 -8.80
CA THR A 542 -24.12 0.36 -8.63
C THR A 542 -23.18 -0.69 -9.18
N GLY A 543 -22.47 -1.43 -8.31
CA GLY A 543 -21.42 -2.39 -8.65
C GLY A 543 -21.70 -3.18 -9.95
N GLY A 544 -21.13 -2.69 -11.02
CA GLY A 544 -21.19 -3.27 -12.35
C GLY A 544 -19.80 -3.17 -12.96
N SER A 545 -19.23 -4.29 -13.33
CA SER A 545 -17.94 -4.38 -13.98
C SER A 545 -17.82 -3.39 -15.15
N GLY A 546 -17.05 -2.34 -14.96
CA GLY A 546 -16.67 -1.43 -16.03
C GLY A 546 -15.67 -2.08 -16.96
N ASP A 547 -16.11 -3.03 -17.76
CA ASP A 547 -15.23 -3.79 -18.63
C ASP A 547 -15.88 -4.08 -19.98
N GLU A 548 -16.02 -3.04 -20.81
CA GLU A 548 -16.43 -3.27 -22.20
C GLU A 548 -15.30 -3.12 -23.24
N ASN A 549 -14.08 -2.74 -22.87
CA ASN A 549 -13.04 -2.43 -23.86
C ASN A 549 -11.61 -2.91 -23.58
N VAL A 550 -11.38 -3.92 -22.78
CA VAL A 550 -10.03 -4.50 -22.69
C VAL A 550 -10.02 -5.85 -23.40
N ASN A 551 -9.24 -5.95 -24.46
CA ASN A 551 -9.03 -7.19 -25.22
C ASN A 551 -8.68 -8.34 -24.28
N ALA A 552 -9.63 -9.23 -24.06
CA ALA A 552 -9.44 -10.45 -23.32
C ALA A 552 -8.42 -11.35 -24.07
N GLY A 553 -7.30 -11.66 -23.42
CA GLY A 553 -6.44 -12.77 -23.82
C GLY A 553 -5.27 -12.48 -24.74
N GLY A 554 -4.75 -11.28 -24.78
CA GLY A 554 -3.46 -11.03 -25.41
C GLY A 554 -2.30 -11.40 -24.49
N GLN A 555 -1.43 -12.31 -24.91
CA GLN A 555 -0.10 -12.46 -24.32
C GLN A 555 0.59 -11.09 -24.37
N LEU A 556 1.13 -10.61 -23.26
CA LEU A 556 1.87 -9.34 -23.24
C LEU A 556 3.02 -9.43 -24.26
N PRO A 557 3.24 -8.41 -25.11
CA PRO A 557 4.39 -8.43 -26.01
C PRO A 557 5.68 -8.43 -25.21
N ASP A 558 6.72 -9.10 -25.71
CA ASP A 558 8.08 -9.00 -25.16
C ASP A 558 8.52 -7.54 -25.15
N TYR A 559 8.64 -6.96 -23.97
CA TYR A 559 9.09 -5.58 -23.81
C TYR A 559 10.61 -5.54 -23.74
N PRO A 560 11.27 -4.66 -24.51
CA PRO A 560 12.62 -4.25 -24.17
C PRO A 560 12.59 -3.57 -22.79
N GLU A 561 13.58 -3.83 -21.97
CA GLU A 561 13.79 -3.15 -20.69
C GLU A 561 13.66 -1.64 -20.91
N HIS A 562 12.56 -1.06 -20.49
CA HIS A 562 12.38 0.38 -20.55
C HIS A 562 12.92 0.99 -19.27
N ASP A 563 13.99 1.74 -19.42
CA ASP A 563 14.53 2.64 -18.41
C ASP A 563 13.48 3.71 -18.06
N PHE A 564 12.57 3.38 -17.15
CA PHE A 564 11.72 4.38 -16.48
C PHE A 564 12.53 5.28 -15.53
N PHE A 565 13.82 5.06 -15.38
CA PHE A 565 14.67 5.56 -14.30
C PHE A 565 15.87 6.39 -14.75
N ASN A 566 15.97 6.77 -16.03
CA ASN A 566 16.97 7.71 -16.51
C ASN A 566 16.39 9.10 -16.80
#